data_89af75a2c77b0cfc568c773a938abd10
#
_entry.id   89af75a2c77b0cfc568c773a938abd10
#
_cell.length_a   1.000
_cell.length_b   1.000
_cell.length_c   1.000
_cell.angle_alpha   90.00
_cell.angle_beta   90.00
_cell.angle_gamma   90.00
#
_symmetry.space_group_name_H-M   'P 1'
#
loop_
_entity.id
_entity.type
_entity.pdbx_description
1 polymer ?
#
loop_
_entity_poly.entity_id
_entity_poly.type
_entity_poly.pdbx_seq_one_letter_code
_entity_poly.pdbx_strand_id
1 'polypeptide(L)'
;LGCQFQCEFCMINIVNRNDNERIGVAGNYNQMRYWSTDFIIQEFDKLIQMGVRTIRIVDEMFLLNPKYYIPLCEKLAKRNKNDDLRMWAYSRIDTIRRPGILNLVRKAGIKWLCLGIESGDKQVRLEVSKGKFEDVNIREVIEKVHDADIEVMANYIFGLPKDSKTTMEKTFQLSIELCTAGWNTYAAMALPGSQLYKDAIDKQYKLPENY
;
A
#
# COMPACT_ATOMS: atom_id res chain seq x y z
N LEU A 1 -9.07 3.55 -6.77
CA LEU A 1 -9.34 2.16 -6.36
C LEU A 1 -8.67 1.17 -7.30
N GLY A 2 -8.18 0.05 -6.76
CA GLY A 2 -7.49 -1.00 -7.49
C GLY A 2 -5.98 -0.79 -7.53
N CYS A 3 -5.27 -1.72 -8.15
CA CYS A 3 -3.81 -1.73 -8.21
C CYS A 3 -3.33 -2.24 -9.57
N GLN A 4 -2.25 -1.68 -10.09
CA GLN A 4 -1.65 -2.15 -11.36
C GLN A 4 -0.69 -3.34 -11.17
N PHE A 5 -0.39 -3.71 -9.93
CA PHE A 5 0.51 -4.80 -9.61
C PHE A 5 -0.20 -6.15 -9.53
N GLN A 6 0.56 -7.22 -9.61
CA GLN A 6 0.08 -8.60 -9.64
C GLN A 6 0.74 -9.43 -8.52
N CYS A 7 0.79 -8.87 -7.32
CA CYS A 7 1.38 -9.58 -6.19
C CYS A 7 0.64 -10.88 -5.92
N GLU A 8 1.38 -11.98 -5.71
CA GLU A 8 0.82 -13.33 -5.66
C GLU A 8 -0.13 -13.56 -4.47
N PHE A 9 0.09 -12.85 -3.38
CA PHE A 9 -0.74 -12.93 -2.17
C PHE A 9 -2.00 -12.06 -2.22
N CYS A 10 -2.09 -11.13 -3.18
CA CYS A 10 -3.08 -10.06 -3.18
C CYS A 10 -4.30 -10.39 -4.04
N MET A 11 -5.48 -10.12 -3.52
CA MET A 11 -6.75 -10.29 -4.23
C MET A 11 -7.49 -8.98 -4.55
N ILE A 12 -6.88 -7.82 -4.27
CA ILE A 12 -7.58 -6.53 -4.31
C ILE A 12 -8.22 -6.20 -5.67
N ASN A 13 -7.63 -6.65 -6.76
CA ASN A 13 -8.12 -6.36 -8.10
C ASN A 13 -9.38 -7.16 -8.50
N ILE A 14 -9.85 -8.09 -7.69
CA ILE A 14 -11.12 -8.81 -7.94
C ILE A 14 -12.29 -7.83 -8.10
N VAL A 15 -12.27 -6.70 -7.41
CA VAL A 15 -13.29 -5.65 -7.52
C VAL A 15 -13.38 -4.98 -8.90
N ASN A 16 -12.36 -5.14 -9.73
CA ASN A 16 -12.32 -4.61 -11.09
C ASN A 16 -12.90 -5.56 -12.15
N ARG A 17 -13.37 -6.72 -11.74
CA ARG A 17 -13.95 -7.72 -12.60
C ARG A 17 -15.26 -7.22 -13.21
N ASN A 18 -15.42 -7.34 -14.52
CA ASN A 18 -16.60 -6.88 -15.27
C ASN A 18 -17.36 -8.02 -15.96
N ASP A 19 -16.99 -9.26 -15.66
CA ASP A 19 -17.60 -10.46 -16.24
C ASP A 19 -18.51 -11.17 -15.22
N ASN A 20 -19.36 -12.05 -15.73
CA ASN A 20 -20.21 -12.94 -14.92
C ASN A 20 -19.61 -14.34 -14.78
N GLU A 21 -18.37 -14.55 -15.22
CA GLU A 21 -17.70 -15.82 -15.20
C GLU A 21 -17.20 -16.19 -13.79
N ARG A 22 -16.68 -17.40 -13.65
CA ARG A 22 -16.05 -17.87 -12.43
C ARG A 22 -14.90 -16.90 -12.04
N ILE A 23 -14.79 -16.58 -10.76
CA ILE A 23 -13.72 -15.72 -10.22
C ILE A 23 -12.34 -16.28 -10.61
N GLY A 24 -11.61 -15.51 -11.40
CA GLY A 24 -10.23 -15.80 -11.77
C GLY A 24 -9.24 -15.28 -10.74
N VAL A 25 -7.96 -15.18 -11.13
CA VAL A 25 -6.91 -14.60 -10.30
C VAL A 25 -6.97 -13.08 -10.38
N ALA A 26 -6.93 -12.40 -9.22
CA ALA A 26 -7.03 -10.95 -9.12
C ALA A 26 -6.03 -10.18 -9.99
N GLY A 27 -4.82 -10.73 -10.18
CA GLY A 27 -3.81 -10.15 -11.06
C GLY A 27 -4.22 -10.01 -12.53
N ASN A 28 -5.26 -10.70 -12.98
CA ASN A 28 -5.80 -10.55 -14.33
C ASN A 28 -6.65 -9.28 -14.50
N TYR A 29 -7.02 -8.64 -13.41
CA TYR A 29 -7.88 -7.45 -13.35
C TYR A 29 -7.13 -6.22 -12.86
N ASN A 30 -5.83 -6.13 -13.08
CA ASN A 30 -4.91 -5.13 -12.55
C ASN A 30 -5.12 -3.70 -13.12
N GLN A 31 -6.33 -3.20 -13.02
CA GLN A 31 -6.72 -1.87 -13.49
C GLN A 31 -6.84 -0.89 -12.33
N MET A 32 -6.56 0.40 -12.64
CA MET A 32 -6.76 1.51 -11.72
C MET A 32 -8.00 2.29 -12.13
N ARG A 33 -8.85 2.63 -11.16
CA ARG A 33 -10.03 3.48 -11.34
C ARG A 33 -9.87 4.74 -10.52
N TYR A 34 -10.12 5.89 -11.15
CA TYR A 34 -9.99 7.18 -10.52
C TYR A 34 -11.30 7.97 -10.62
N TRP A 35 -11.65 8.61 -9.52
CA TRP A 35 -12.60 9.72 -9.54
C TRP A 35 -11.87 10.97 -10.05
N SER A 36 -12.61 11.94 -10.61
CA SER A 36 -11.96 13.21 -10.96
C SER A 36 -11.43 13.90 -9.70
N THR A 37 -10.34 14.63 -9.86
CA THR A 37 -9.74 15.38 -8.75
C THR A 37 -10.73 16.38 -8.15
N ASP A 38 -11.56 17.01 -9.00
CA ASP A 38 -12.54 17.99 -8.55
C ASP A 38 -13.67 17.35 -7.74
N PHE A 39 -14.13 16.17 -8.15
CA PHE A 39 -15.10 15.43 -7.36
C PHE A 39 -14.55 15.08 -5.96
N ILE A 40 -13.34 14.53 -5.90
CA ILE A 40 -12.72 14.18 -4.63
C ILE A 40 -12.51 15.41 -3.73
N ILE A 41 -12.11 16.54 -4.31
CA ILE A 41 -11.96 17.79 -3.55
C ILE A 41 -13.29 18.28 -2.99
N GLN A 42 -14.39 18.17 -3.73
CA GLN A 42 -15.71 18.51 -3.23
C GLN A 42 -16.11 17.64 -2.03
N GLU A 43 -15.78 16.34 -2.06
CA GLU A 43 -16.05 15.46 -0.92
C GLU A 43 -15.18 15.83 0.31
N PHE A 44 -13.89 16.18 0.10
CA PHE A 44 -13.06 16.70 1.17
C PHE A 44 -13.62 18.03 1.75
N ASP A 45 -14.07 18.93 0.89
CA ASP A 45 -14.65 20.21 1.33
C ASP A 45 -15.89 19.99 2.22
N LYS A 46 -16.76 19.04 1.86
CA LYS A 46 -17.91 18.65 2.70
C LYS A 46 -17.47 18.11 4.07
N LEU A 47 -16.50 17.21 4.10
CA LEU A 47 -15.98 16.64 5.36
C LEU A 47 -15.38 17.74 6.24
N ILE A 48 -14.58 18.64 5.66
CA ILE A 48 -13.96 19.75 6.38
C ILE A 48 -15.03 20.70 6.95
N GLN A 49 -16.08 21.02 6.19
CA GLN A 49 -17.21 21.85 6.64
C GLN A 49 -17.98 21.18 7.79
N MET A 50 -18.10 19.87 7.80
CA MET A 50 -18.68 19.08 8.89
C MET A 50 -17.78 19.03 10.16
N GLY A 51 -16.57 19.63 10.11
CA GLY A 51 -15.61 19.61 11.23
C GLY A 51 -14.70 18.38 11.25
N VAL A 52 -14.77 17.49 10.25
CA VAL A 52 -13.88 16.33 10.17
C VAL A 52 -12.44 16.78 9.87
N ARG A 53 -11.48 16.32 10.68
CA ARG A 53 -10.06 16.64 10.53
C ARG A 53 -9.19 15.38 10.39
N THR A 54 -9.67 14.23 10.83
CA THR A 54 -8.95 12.97 10.73
C THR A 54 -9.59 12.10 9.65
N ILE A 55 -8.85 11.78 8.59
CA ILE A 55 -9.36 11.10 7.40
C ILE A 55 -8.42 9.97 7.01
N ARG A 56 -8.95 8.77 6.86
CA ARG A 56 -8.23 7.64 6.28
C ARG A 56 -8.56 7.52 4.80
N ILE A 57 -7.56 7.70 3.95
CA ILE A 57 -7.67 7.44 2.51
C ILE A 57 -7.51 5.93 2.31
N VAL A 58 -8.54 5.29 1.78
CA VAL A 58 -8.60 3.82 1.65
C VAL A 58 -8.07 3.29 0.32
N ASP A 59 -7.55 4.17 -0.54
CA ASP A 59 -6.88 3.74 -1.78
C ASP A 59 -5.62 2.95 -1.46
N GLU A 60 -5.50 1.75 -2.01
CA GLU A 60 -4.39 0.82 -1.75
C GLU A 60 -3.03 1.37 -2.18
N MET A 61 -3.03 2.24 -3.18
CA MET A 61 -1.82 2.77 -3.82
C MET A 61 -1.96 4.26 -4.12
N PHE A 62 -2.16 5.08 -3.07
CA PHE A 62 -2.42 6.51 -3.23
C PHE A 62 -1.31 7.24 -3.98
N LEU A 63 -0.03 6.98 -3.67
CA LEU A 63 1.13 7.65 -4.27
C LEU A 63 1.63 7.00 -5.57
N LEU A 64 0.81 6.17 -6.23
CA LEU A 64 1.25 5.45 -7.42
C LEU A 64 1.24 6.32 -8.67
N ASN A 65 0.14 7.03 -8.95
CA ASN A 65 -0.04 7.82 -10.17
C ASN A 65 0.16 9.32 -9.92
N PRO A 66 1.32 9.90 -10.28
CA PRO A 66 1.60 11.32 -10.03
C PRO A 66 0.67 12.28 -10.75
N LYS A 67 0.18 11.91 -11.93
CA LYS A 67 -0.79 12.72 -12.66
C LYS A 67 -2.11 12.88 -11.92
N TYR A 68 -2.38 11.97 -10.96
CA TYR A 68 -3.57 11.99 -10.14
C TYR A 68 -3.30 12.62 -8.76
N TYR A 69 -2.33 12.09 -7.98
CA TYR A 69 -2.17 12.51 -6.61
C TYR A 69 -1.49 13.88 -6.45
N ILE A 70 -0.63 14.31 -7.40
CA ILE A 70 0.02 15.63 -7.29
C ILE A 70 -1.01 16.76 -7.33
N PRO A 71 -1.88 16.88 -8.37
CA PRO A 71 -2.90 17.94 -8.38
C PRO A 71 -3.87 17.84 -7.19
N LEU A 72 -4.18 16.64 -6.72
CA LEU A 72 -5.00 16.44 -5.53
C LEU A 72 -4.32 16.98 -4.27
N CYS A 73 -3.05 16.63 -4.04
CA CYS A 73 -2.28 17.12 -2.89
C CYS A 73 -2.08 18.64 -2.93
N GLU A 74 -1.86 19.23 -4.11
CA GLU A 74 -1.77 20.69 -4.27
C GLU A 74 -3.07 21.40 -3.87
N LYS A 75 -4.22 20.86 -4.26
CA LYS A 75 -5.53 21.40 -3.86
C LYS A 75 -5.81 21.22 -2.38
N LEU A 76 -5.43 20.07 -1.80
CA LEU A 76 -5.55 19.82 -0.36
C LEU A 76 -4.62 20.71 0.46
N ALA A 77 -3.38 20.92 0.04
CA ALA A 77 -2.43 21.82 0.71
C ALA A 77 -2.96 23.27 0.82
N LYS A 78 -3.69 23.73 -0.20
CA LYS A 78 -4.35 25.06 -0.15
C LYS A 78 -5.46 25.13 0.89
N ARG A 79 -6.07 24.00 1.26
CA ARG A 79 -7.12 23.91 2.28
C ARG A 79 -6.57 23.67 3.68
N ASN A 80 -5.42 23.02 3.76
CA ASN A 80 -4.75 22.68 5.03
C ASN A 80 -3.78 23.79 5.51
N LYS A 81 -4.15 25.06 5.37
CA LYS A 81 -3.28 26.18 5.75
C LYS A 81 -2.93 26.22 7.24
N ASN A 82 -3.84 25.75 8.08
CA ASN A 82 -3.66 25.71 9.54
C ASN A 82 -2.99 24.40 10.02
N ASP A 83 -2.60 23.53 9.09
CA ASP A 83 -2.02 22.20 9.38
C ASP A 83 -2.87 21.34 10.35
N ASP A 84 -4.20 21.47 10.26
CA ASP A 84 -5.14 20.78 11.14
C ASP A 84 -5.69 19.48 10.58
N LEU A 85 -5.51 19.22 9.27
CA LEU A 85 -5.85 17.93 8.67
C LEU A 85 -4.84 16.86 9.09
N ARG A 86 -5.37 15.71 9.48
CA ARG A 86 -4.61 14.52 9.84
C ARG A 86 -5.08 13.35 8.99
N MET A 87 -4.31 13.06 7.94
CA MET A 87 -4.68 12.03 7.00
C MET A 87 -3.69 10.87 7.02
N TRP A 88 -4.24 9.70 6.76
CA TRP A 88 -3.53 8.45 6.59
C TRP A 88 -3.72 7.95 5.16
N ALA A 89 -2.66 7.59 4.48
CA ALA A 89 -2.70 7.02 3.12
C ALA A 89 -1.84 5.77 3.00
N TYR A 90 -2.16 4.94 2.03
CA TYR A 90 -1.44 3.70 1.74
C TYR A 90 -0.57 3.85 0.52
N SER A 91 0.59 3.24 0.55
CA SER A 91 1.47 3.10 -0.60
C SER A 91 2.43 1.93 -0.42
N ARG A 92 3.21 1.64 -1.43
CA ARG A 92 4.29 0.67 -1.35
C ARG A 92 5.63 1.40 -1.21
N ILE A 93 6.58 0.82 -0.46
CA ILE A 93 7.85 1.47 -0.14
C ILE A 93 8.63 1.94 -1.38
N ASP A 94 8.56 1.19 -2.47
CA ASP A 94 9.25 1.51 -3.72
C ASP A 94 8.59 2.62 -4.55
N THR A 95 7.39 3.07 -4.20
CA THR A 95 6.69 4.16 -4.91
C THR A 95 7.04 5.56 -4.38
N ILE A 96 7.76 5.64 -3.27
CA ILE A 96 8.09 6.90 -2.58
C ILE A 96 9.50 7.40 -2.97
N ARG A 97 9.78 7.52 -4.27
CA ARG A 97 11.14 7.86 -4.73
C ARG A 97 11.29 9.26 -5.32
N ARG A 98 10.19 9.95 -5.56
CA ARG A 98 10.25 11.25 -6.24
C ARG A 98 10.73 12.34 -5.30
N PRO A 99 11.78 13.09 -5.69
CA PRO A 99 12.24 14.23 -4.90
C PRO A 99 11.10 15.24 -4.67
N GLY A 100 11.02 15.80 -3.48
CA GLY A 100 10.09 16.87 -3.13
C GLY A 100 8.63 16.46 -2.95
N ILE A 101 8.25 15.21 -3.29
CA ILE A 101 6.85 14.79 -3.19
C ILE A 101 6.38 14.69 -1.74
N LEU A 102 7.24 14.24 -0.85
CA LEU A 102 6.90 14.06 0.57
C LEU A 102 6.49 15.38 1.22
N ASN A 103 7.18 16.48 0.91
CA ASN A 103 6.81 17.80 1.40
C ASN A 103 5.42 18.24 0.93
N LEU A 104 5.04 17.94 -0.31
CA LEU A 104 3.71 18.22 -0.82
C LEU A 104 2.66 17.35 -0.14
N VAL A 105 2.93 16.07 0.02
CA VAL A 105 2.07 15.10 0.71
C VAL A 105 1.83 15.53 2.15
N ARG A 106 2.89 15.94 2.85
CA ARG A 106 2.80 16.45 4.22
C ARG A 106 1.96 17.75 4.31
N LYS A 107 2.21 18.70 3.41
CA LYS A 107 1.42 19.95 3.35
C LYS A 107 -0.05 19.70 3.04
N ALA A 108 -0.37 18.67 2.26
CA ALA A 108 -1.75 18.26 2.00
C ALA A 108 -2.47 17.73 3.25
N GLY A 109 -1.73 17.42 4.33
CA GLY A 109 -2.26 16.91 5.61
C GLY A 109 -2.06 15.41 5.81
N ILE A 110 -1.33 14.73 4.94
CA ILE A 110 -0.99 13.32 5.12
C ILE A 110 0.16 13.23 6.12
N LYS A 111 -0.17 12.84 7.35
CA LYS A 111 0.77 12.73 8.48
C LYS A 111 1.20 11.30 8.74
N TRP A 112 0.54 10.31 8.15
CA TRP A 112 0.89 8.90 8.24
C TRP A 112 0.88 8.25 6.86
N LEU A 113 1.94 7.52 6.54
CA LEU A 113 2.01 6.63 5.40
C LEU A 113 2.06 5.18 5.86
N CYS A 114 1.06 4.41 5.43
CA CYS A 114 1.04 2.97 5.62
C CYS A 114 1.78 2.33 4.44
N LEU A 115 2.97 1.80 4.69
CA LEU A 115 3.88 1.35 3.64
C LEU A 115 3.99 -0.16 3.61
N GLY A 116 3.68 -0.76 2.46
CA GLY A 116 3.98 -2.17 2.19
C GLY A 116 5.49 -2.36 2.00
N ILE A 117 6.12 -3.00 2.98
CA ILE A 117 7.53 -3.44 2.95
C ILE A 117 7.60 -4.92 2.60
N GLU A 118 6.62 -5.67 3.06
CA GLU A 118 6.34 -7.08 2.88
C GLU A 118 7.38 -7.98 3.55
N SER A 119 8.65 -7.93 3.16
CA SER A 119 9.72 -8.76 3.72
C SER A 119 11.04 -7.99 3.87
N GLY A 120 11.80 -8.31 4.91
CA GLY A 120 13.18 -7.85 5.11
C GLY A 120 14.16 -8.50 4.13
N ASP A 121 13.82 -9.64 3.54
CA ASP A 121 14.64 -10.31 2.54
C ASP A 121 14.31 -9.80 1.13
N LYS A 122 15.32 -9.30 0.44
CA LYS A 122 15.19 -8.76 -0.91
C LYS A 122 14.63 -9.76 -1.91
N GLN A 123 15.11 -10.99 -1.86
CA GLN A 123 14.71 -12.02 -2.82
C GLN A 123 13.23 -12.38 -2.66
N VAL A 124 12.77 -12.55 -1.42
CA VAL A 124 11.36 -12.78 -1.11
C VAL A 124 10.49 -11.65 -1.63
N ARG A 125 10.87 -10.37 -1.41
CA ARG A 125 10.13 -9.21 -1.93
C ARG A 125 10.03 -9.19 -3.45
N LEU A 126 11.13 -9.46 -4.15
CA LEU A 126 11.15 -9.43 -5.60
C LEU A 126 10.26 -10.51 -6.20
N GLU A 127 10.27 -11.70 -5.63
CA GLU A 127 9.51 -12.83 -6.14
C GLU A 127 8.00 -12.67 -5.99
N VAL A 128 7.52 -12.27 -4.81
CA VAL A 128 6.07 -12.13 -4.58
C VAL A 128 5.39 -11.08 -5.44
N SER A 129 6.16 -10.19 -6.02
CA SER A 129 5.68 -9.14 -6.94
C SER A 129 6.00 -9.44 -8.41
N LYS A 130 6.48 -10.65 -8.72
CA LYS A 130 6.92 -11.06 -10.06
C LYS A 130 7.94 -10.08 -10.66
N GLY A 131 8.92 -9.67 -9.85
CA GLY A 131 9.96 -8.72 -10.24
C GLY A 131 9.52 -7.26 -10.41
N LYS A 132 8.26 -6.94 -10.10
CA LYS A 132 7.72 -5.57 -10.21
C LYS A 132 7.84 -4.76 -8.92
N PHE A 133 8.50 -5.30 -7.91
CA PHE A 133 8.89 -4.54 -6.73
C PHE A 133 10.30 -3.98 -7.02
N GLU A 134 10.42 -2.68 -7.10
CA GLU A 134 11.73 -2.12 -7.36
C GLU A 134 12.63 -2.25 -6.12
N ASP A 135 13.91 -2.54 -6.38
CA ASP A 135 14.90 -2.60 -5.31
C ASP A 135 15.16 -1.19 -4.77
N VAL A 136 14.81 -0.98 -3.52
CA VAL A 136 15.02 0.28 -2.81
C VAL A 136 15.76 0.04 -1.51
N ASN A 137 16.57 1.00 -1.10
CA ASN A 137 17.08 1.03 0.26
C ASN A 137 15.96 1.43 1.21
N ILE A 138 15.38 0.45 1.88
CA ILE A 138 14.21 0.65 2.76
C ILE A 138 14.54 1.68 3.86
N ARG A 139 15.72 1.59 4.49
CA ARG A 139 16.14 2.50 5.55
C ARG A 139 16.17 3.94 5.07
N GLU A 140 16.81 4.18 3.94
CA GLU A 140 16.89 5.51 3.33
C GLU A 140 15.50 6.07 2.98
N VAL A 141 14.58 5.22 2.50
CA VAL A 141 13.21 5.68 2.21
C VAL A 141 12.47 6.05 3.49
N ILE A 142 12.59 5.24 4.56
CA ILE A 142 11.97 5.54 5.85
C ILE A 142 12.53 6.83 6.45
N GLU A 143 13.85 7.03 6.43
CA GLU A 143 14.49 8.28 6.87
C GLU A 143 13.93 9.48 6.13
N LYS A 144 13.84 9.43 4.79
CA LYS A 144 13.26 10.52 3.99
C LYS A 144 11.79 10.81 4.33
N VAL A 145 11.03 9.80 4.70
CA VAL A 145 9.63 9.98 5.12
C VAL A 145 9.59 10.69 6.48
N HIS A 146 10.42 10.28 7.44
CA HIS A 146 10.53 10.92 8.75
C HIS A 146 11.06 12.36 8.63
N ASP A 147 12.07 12.61 7.78
CA ASP A 147 12.60 13.96 7.52
C ASP A 147 11.52 14.92 6.96
N ALA A 148 10.50 14.38 6.32
CA ALA A 148 9.35 15.14 5.85
C ALA A 148 8.25 15.33 6.92
N ASP A 149 8.49 14.99 8.17
CA ASP A 149 7.52 15.03 9.28
C ASP A 149 6.27 14.17 8.99
N ILE A 150 6.49 12.99 8.42
CA ILE A 150 5.47 11.98 8.15
C ILE A 150 5.82 10.70 8.89
N GLU A 151 4.87 10.21 9.68
CA GLU A 151 5.01 8.96 10.40
C GLU A 151 4.78 7.75 9.49
N VAL A 152 5.43 6.64 9.80
CA VAL A 152 5.29 5.40 9.04
C VAL A 152 4.58 4.34 9.87
N MET A 153 3.57 3.72 9.25
CA MET A 153 3.00 2.45 9.65
C MET A 153 3.51 1.38 8.68
N ALA A 154 4.46 0.59 9.13
CA ALA A 154 5.08 -0.43 8.28
C ALA A 154 4.23 -1.71 8.24
N ASN A 155 4.08 -2.30 7.04
CA ASN A 155 3.37 -3.57 6.87
C ASN A 155 4.33 -4.67 6.41
N TYR A 156 4.27 -5.81 7.10
CA TYR A 156 5.08 -6.99 6.84
C TYR A 156 4.21 -8.22 6.66
N ILE A 157 4.66 -9.16 5.84
CA ILE A 157 4.00 -10.44 5.64
C ILE A 157 5.01 -11.55 5.93
N PHE A 158 4.64 -12.51 6.75
CA PHE A 158 5.45 -13.67 7.11
C PHE A 158 4.90 -14.93 6.45
N GLY A 159 5.78 -15.80 5.99
CA GLY A 159 5.40 -17.04 5.31
C GLY A 159 5.05 -16.85 3.83
N LEU A 160 5.57 -15.81 3.20
CA LEU A 160 5.48 -15.61 1.75
C LEU A 160 6.13 -16.76 0.99
N PRO A 161 5.80 -16.99 -0.29
CA PRO A 161 6.52 -17.95 -1.11
C PRO A 161 8.02 -17.72 -1.02
N LYS A 162 8.79 -18.81 -0.76
CA LYS A 162 10.24 -18.82 -0.52
C LYS A 162 10.71 -18.22 0.81
N ASP A 163 9.82 -17.84 1.71
CA ASP A 163 10.22 -17.58 3.08
C ASP A 163 10.78 -18.83 3.75
N SER A 164 11.76 -18.60 4.58
CA SER A 164 12.38 -19.56 5.50
C SER A 164 12.45 -18.93 6.89
N LYS A 165 12.77 -19.69 7.90
CA LYS A 165 13.01 -19.13 9.25
C LYS A 165 14.04 -17.99 9.20
N THR A 166 15.09 -18.13 8.40
CA THR A 166 16.15 -17.12 8.27
C THR A 166 15.64 -15.84 7.59
N THR A 167 14.82 -15.93 6.54
CA THR A 167 14.29 -14.74 5.85
C THR A 167 13.22 -14.05 6.67
N MET A 168 12.40 -14.80 7.40
CA MET A 168 11.44 -14.26 8.37
C MET A 168 12.15 -13.55 9.53
N GLU A 169 13.26 -14.13 10.04
CA GLU A 169 14.09 -13.47 11.05
C GLU A 169 14.66 -12.13 10.55
N LYS A 170 15.14 -12.06 9.30
CA LYS A 170 15.56 -10.79 8.69
C LYS A 170 14.44 -9.77 8.65
N THR A 171 13.20 -10.21 8.36
CA THR A 171 12.03 -9.33 8.35
C THR A 171 11.73 -8.80 9.74
N PHE A 172 11.79 -9.67 10.75
CA PHE A 172 11.59 -9.30 12.14
C PHE A 172 12.65 -8.31 12.63
N GLN A 173 13.94 -8.59 12.38
CA GLN A 173 15.04 -7.69 12.75
C GLN A 173 14.92 -6.33 12.06
N LEU A 174 14.58 -6.31 10.77
CA LEU A 174 14.34 -5.06 10.05
C LEU A 174 13.19 -4.25 10.68
N SER A 175 12.11 -4.91 11.12
CA SER A 175 10.97 -4.22 11.74
C SER A 175 11.35 -3.52 13.05
N ILE A 176 12.24 -4.13 13.84
CA ILE A 176 12.78 -3.55 15.07
C ILE A 176 13.72 -2.38 14.74
N GLU A 177 14.61 -2.58 13.79
CA GLU A 177 15.63 -1.60 13.40
C GLU A 177 15.02 -0.31 12.84
N LEU A 178 13.99 -0.42 12.02
CA LEU A 178 13.35 0.75 11.41
C LEU A 178 12.60 1.64 12.42
N CYS A 179 12.21 1.10 13.56
CA CYS A 179 11.56 1.85 14.65
C CYS A 179 10.47 2.82 14.17
N THR A 180 9.58 2.33 13.30
CA THR A 180 8.47 3.12 12.76
C THR A 180 7.41 3.39 13.84
N ALA A 181 6.53 4.38 13.63
CA ALA A 181 5.47 4.77 14.57
C ALA A 181 4.53 3.60 14.93
N GLY A 182 4.44 2.64 14.04
CA GLY A 182 3.76 1.37 14.28
C GLY A 182 4.03 0.41 13.12
N TRP A 183 3.67 -0.84 13.32
CA TRP A 183 3.77 -1.87 12.28
C TRP A 183 2.67 -2.92 12.41
N ASN A 184 2.28 -3.46 11.26
CA ASN A 184 1.36 -4.59 11.17
C ASN A 184 2.09 -5.79 10.61
N THR A 185 1.78 -6.96 11.14
CA THR A 185 2.26 -8.23 10.62
C THR A 185 1.09 -9.11 10.21
N TYR A 186 1.25 -9.73 9.06
CA TYR A 186 0.26 -10.64 8.51
C TYR A 186 0.91 -11.98 8.21
N ALA A 187 0.21 -13.07 8.49
CA ALA A 187 0.57 -14.37 7.92
C ALA A 187 0.17 -14.37 6.44
N ALA A 188 1.04 -14.89 5.58
CA ALA A 188 0.68 -15.11 4.19
C ALA A 188 -0.47 -16.13 4.11
N MET A 189 -1.57 -15.71 3.48
CA MET A 189 -2.76 -16.55 3.35
C MET A 189 -3.12 -16.74 1.88
N ALA A 190 -3.52 -17.96 1.55
CA ALA A 190 -4.02 -18.30 0.23
C ALA A 190 -5.50 -17.85 0.10
N LEU A 191 -5.71 -16.53 0.03
CA LEU A 191 -7.05 -15.94 -0.06
C LEU A 191 -7.71 -16.23 -1.41
N PRO A 192 -9.00 -16.59 -1.45
CA PRO A 192 -9.72 -16.82 -2.70
C PRO A 192 -9.58 -15.67 -3.68
N GLY A 193 -9.16 -15.97 -4.92
CA GLY A 193 -8.86 -14.98 -5.96
C GLY A 193 -7.41 -14.52 -6.00
N SER A 194 -6.56 -14.89 -5.05
CA SER A 194 -5.11 -14.67 -5.15
C SER A 194 -4.43 -15.77 -5.98
N GLN A 195 -3.23 -15.48 -6.50
CA GLN A 195 -2.41 -16.51 -7.17
C GLN A 195 -2.03 -17.63 -6.19
N LEU A 196 -1.72 -17.27 -4.93
CA LEU A 196 -1.42 -18.26 -3.88
C LEU A 196 -2.54 -19.26 -3.68
N TYR A 197 -3.80 -18.82 -3.73
CA TYR A 197 -4.96 -19.68 -3.61
C TYR A 197 -5.04 -20.66 -4.79
N LYS A 198 -4.86 -20.16 -6.01
CA LYS A 198 -4.82 -21.01 -7.21
C LYS A 198 -3.70 -22.04 -7.12
N ASP A 199 -2.50 -21.62 -6.75
CA ASP A 199 -1.35 -22.52 -6.63
C ASP A 199 -1.55 -23.56 -5.53
N ALA A 200 -2.23 -23.21 -4.43
CA ALA A 200 -2.55 -24.16 -3.37
C ALA A 200 -3.55 -25.23 -3.84
N ILE A 201 -4.55 -24.85 -4.64
CA ILE A 201 -5.49 -25.82 -5.24
C ILE A 201 -4.74 -26.73 -6.22
N ASP A 202 -3.96 -26.15 -7.13
CA ASP A 202 -3.23 -26.91 -8.17
C ASP A 202 -2.25 -27.91 -7.53
N LYS A 203 -1.67 -27.58 -6.37
CA LYS A 203 -0.76 -28.45 -5.60
C LYS A 203 -1.45 -29.32 -4.56
N GLN A 204 -2.77 -29.28 -4.49
CA GLN A 204 -3.58 -30.02 -3.52
C GLN A 204 -3.19 -29.79 -2.05
N TYR A 205 -2.79 -28.54 -1.73
CA TYR A 205 -2.55 -28.16 -0.34
C TYR A 205 -3.87 -28.04 0.42
N LYS A 206 -3.82 -28.40 1.71
CA LYS A 206 -4.99 -28.23 2.59
C LYS A 206 -5.24 -26.73 2.79
N LEU A 207 -6.41 -26.28 2.38
CA LEU A 207 -6.88 -24.92 2.57
C LEU A 207 -7.83 -24.85 3.80
N PRO A 208 -7.98 -23.67 4.44
CA PRO A 208 -9.03 -23.47 5.42
C PRO A 208 -10.41 -23.75 4.84
N GLU A 209 -11.30 -24.28 5.66
CA GLU A 209 -12.71 -24.51 5.27
C GLU A 209 -13.51 -23.20 5.22
N ASN A 210 -13.10 -22.23 6.06
CA ASN A 210 -13.69 -20.89 6.15
C ASN A 210 -12.57 -19.82 6.18
N TYR A 211 -12.85 -18.67 5.60
CA TYR A 211 -11.95 -17.49 5.55
C TYR A 211 -12.55 -16.30 6.29
#